data_866e3617b76fa47c243cc5fb5a04ef12
#
_entry.id   866e3617b76fa47c243cc5fb5a04ef12
#
_cell.length_a   1.000
_cell.length_b   1.000
_cell.length_c   1.000
_cell.angle_alpha   90.00
_cell.angle_beta   90.00
_cell.angle_gamma   90.00
#
_symmetry.space_group_name_H-M   'P 1'
#
loop_
_entity.id
_entity.type
_entity.pdbx_description
1 polymer ?
#
loop_
_entity_poly.entity_id
_entity_poly.type
_entity_poly.pdbx_seq_one_letter_code
_entity_poly.pdbx_strand_id
1 'polypeptide(L)'
;MSDGNNGRGLRPDGGTARLVLLIAALSACVSAPGEPQARAPQRVQPTTSTFPIKPVANPPKPYQALAVDQRETPPPALVSVVRNLGQSFNGKVGIAVRRIGSDWTVAWNGNLLFPQQSVSKLWVSMAVLDAVDRGKLRLSDTTTITRKDLTLFHQPSAGLVGSTGWTTSYSDLMRRAMMNSDNTANDTLLRSVGGPEAVRSYLARRFIKDVRFGPGERLLQATAAGLEWRQDYSIGRNFYAARSRLPIEARKRALDNYLASPPDGAAPSAIVHALAKLKEGDMLSPASSRLLMSIMSEAKTGPQRIKGGVPAGWRYMHKTGTGQVLGARSTGYNDVGIMTAPDGTSYAVAVMIGSTTEPIPARWELMQAVARAVAANHEKR
;
A
#
# COMPACT_ATOMS: atom_id res chain seq x y z
N MET A 1 -7.49 -4.10 -72.52
CA MET A 1 -6.67 -5.28 -72.84
C MET A 1 -6.77 -6.11 -71.58
N SER A 2 -7.75 -6.92 -71.54
CA SER A 2 -7.86 -8.38 -71.87
C SER A 2 -7.24 -9.17 -70.73
N ASP A 3 -8.11 -9.74 -70.02
CA ASP A 3 -8.64 -11.13 -69.98
C ASP A 3 -7.78 -11.96 -69.03
N GLY A 4 -8.23 -12.79 -68.17
CA GLY A 4 -9.47 -13.52 -68.06
C GLY A 4 -9.20 -14.79 -67.29
N ASN A 5 -10.19 -15.22 -66.62
CA ASN A 5 -10.76 -16.57 -66.58
C ASN A 5 -10.34 -17.52 -65.44
N ASN A 6 -11.29 -17.80 -64.57
CA ASN A 6 -12.12 -19.02 -64.47
C ASN A 6 -11.48 -20.32 -63.97
N GLY A 7 -12.18 -20.90 -63.00
CA GLY A 7 -12.26 -22.32 -62.74
C GLY A 7 -12.64 -22.61 -61.29
N ARG A 8 -13.94 -22.67 -60.93
CA ARG A 8 -14.78 -23.86 -60.62
C ARG A 8 -13.97 -25.00 -59.98
N GLY A 9 -14.30 -25.56 -58.87
CA GLY A 9 -15.50 -25.87 -58.16
C GLY A 9 -15.30 -27.25 -57.57
N LEU A 10 -15.83 -27.53 -56.43
CA LEU A 10 -16.46 -28.80 -56.03
C LEU A 10 -16.48 -28.91 -54.50
N ARG A 11 -17.68 -28.89 -53.97
CA ARG A 11 -18.01 -29.61 -52.73
C ARG A 11 -18.25 -31.07 -53.10
N PRO A 12 -18.16 -32.04 -52.16
CA PRO A 12 -19.32 -32.48 -51.45
C PRO A 12 -19.12 -32.91 -49.97
N ASP A 13 -20.16 -32.69 -49.23
CA ASP A 13 -20.98 -33.56 -48.42
C ASP A 13 -20.37 -34.59 -47.44
N GLY A 14 -20.84 -34.48 -46.19
CA GLY A 14 -21.48 -35.58 -45.50
C GLY A 14 -20.68 -36.23 -44.37
N GLY A 15 -21.23 -36.18 -43.19
CA GLY A 15 -20.83 -37.16 -42.19
C GLY A 15 -21.04 -36.76 -40.75
N THR A 16 -22.29 -36.66 -40.29
CA THR A 16 -22.67 -36.66 -38.88
C THR A 16 -22.37 -38.01 -38.25
N ALA A 17 -21.46 -38.10 -37.31
CA ALA A 17 -21.34 -39.25 -36.41
C ALA A 17 -21.61 -38.79 -34.98
N ARG A 18 -22.79 -39.11 -34.49
CA ARG A 18 -23.19 -39.03 -33.08
C ARG A 18 -22.53 -40.21 -32.36
N LEU A 19 -21.62 -39.95 -31.45
CA LEU A 19 -21.10 -40.94 -30.51
C LEU A 19 -21.94 -40.89 -29.23
N VAL A 20 -22.76 -41.91 -29.03
CA VAL A 20 -23.50 -42.19 -27.80
C VAL A 20 -22.56 -42.91 -26.86
N LEU A 21 -22.21 -42.28 -25.74
CA LEU A 21 -21.48 -42.98 -24.65
C LEU A 21 -22.50 -43.53 -23.65
N LEU A 22 -22.62 -44.86 -23.61
CA LEU A 22 -23.30 -45.58 -22.54
C LEU A 22 -22.41 -45.52 -21.26
N ILE A 23 -22.98 -44.97 -20.19
CA ILE A 23 -22.40 -45.10 -18.85
C ILE A 23 -23.00 -46.32 -18.19
N ALA A 24 -22.19 -47.37 -18.01
CA ALA A 24 -22.56 -48.52 -17.21
C ALA A 24 -22.27 -48.23 -15.72
N ALA A 25 -23.30 -48.24 -14.91
CA ALA A 25 -23.22 -48.16 -13.46
C ALA A 25 -22.75 -49.53 -12.88
N LEU A 26 -21.60 -49.58 -12.30
CA LEU A 26 -21.17 -50.69 -11.43
C LEU A 26 -21.41 -50.27 -9.97
N SER A 27 -22.43 -50.89 -9.38
CA SER A 27 -22.64 -50.87 -7.93
C SER A 27 -21.65 -51.85 -7.27
N ALA A 28 -20.71 -51.33 -6.51
CA ALA A 28 -19.90 -52.09 -5.59
C ALA A 28 -20.38 -51.81 -4.17
N CYS A 29 -20.94 -52.83 -3.53
CA CYS A 29 -21.23 -52.85 -2.09
C CYS A 29 -19.90 -52.84 -1.33
N VAL A 30 -19.62 -51.79 -0.57
CA VAL A 30 -18.55 -51.80 0.44
C VAL A 30 -19.19 -51.74 1.81
N SER A 31 -18.94 -52.79 2.57
CA SER A 31 -19.38 -53.00 3.96
C SER A 31 -18.75 -51.95 4.86
N ALA A 32 -19.54 -51.31 5.72
CA ALA A 32 -19.09 -50.34 6.72
C ALA A 32 -18.25 -51.04 7.80
N PRO A 33 -17.14 -50.45 8.26
CA PRO A 33 -16.45 -50.83 9.49
C PRO A 33 -17.17 -50.23 10.69
N GLY A 34 -17.29 -51.08 11.75
CA GLY A 34 -18.02 -50.74 12.96
C GLY A 34 -17.51 -49.54 13.74
N GLU A 35 -18.41 -48.92 14.44
CA GLU A 35 -18.16 -47.82 15.37
C GLU A 35 -17.26 -48.26 16.53
N PRO A 36 -16.27 -47.44 16.95
CA PRO A 36 -15.55 -47.68 18.18
C PRO A 36 -16.40 -47.29 19.39
N GLN A 37 -16.66 -48.22 20.27
CA GLN A 37 -17.31 -47.99 21.56
C GLN A 37 -16.55 -46.94 22.38
N ALA A 38 -17.27 -45.96 22.85
CA ALA A 38 -16.80 -44.94 23.76
C ALA A 38 -16.43 -45.58 25.13
N ARG A 39 -15.15 -45.50 25.49
CA ARG A 39 -14.69 -45.81 26.85
C ARG A 39 -15.09 -44.67 27.78
N ALA A 40 -15.73 -45.00 28.88
CA ALA A 40 -16.08 -44.12 29.96
C ALA A 40 -14.84 -43.38 30.53
N PRO A 41 -14.96 -42.10 30.93
CA PRO A 41 -13.84 -41.35 31.47
C PRO A 41 -13.44 -41.88 32.85
N GLN A 42 -12.19 -42.29 32.98
CA GLN A 42 -11.59 -42.60 34.28
C GLN A 42 -11.42 -41.31 35.08
N ARG A 43 -11.98 -41.32 36.28
CA ARG A 43 -11.88 -40.23 37.27
C ARG A 43 -10.41 -40.15 37.74
N VAL A 44 -9.68 -39.14 37.29
CA VAL A 44 -8.35 -38.80 37.80
C VAL A 44 -8.51 -38.12 39.15
N GLN A 45 -7.99 -38.71 40.21
CA GLN A 45 -7.91 -38.09 41.54
C GLN A 45 -6.84 -37.00 41.52
N PRO A 46 -7.05 -35.83 42.14
CA PRO A 46 -6.07 -34.79 42.22
C PRO A 46 -4.92 -35.21 43.17
N THR A 47 -3.73 -35.36 42.64
CA THR A 47 -2.51 -35.46 43.44
C THR A 47 -2.13 -34.05 43.90
N THR A 48 -2.30 -33.77 45.18
CA THR A 48 -1.76 -32.56 45.83
C THR A 48 -0.24 -32.67 45.91
N SER A 49 0.47 -32.08 44.95
CA SER A 49 1.90 -31.85 45.03
C SER A 49 2.15 -30.53 45.78
N THR A 50 2.53 -30.64 47.06
CA THR A 50 2.98 -29.50 47.87
C THR A 50 4.45 -29.21 47.49
N PHE A 51 4.66 -28.21 46.62
CA PHE A 51 5.97 -27.59 46.47
C PHE A 51 6.24 -26.61 47.60
N PRO A 52 7.43 -26.61 48.23
CA PRO A 52 7.75 -25.65 49.27
C PRO A 52 7.87 -24.24 48.66
N ILE A 53 6.98 -23.31 49.04
CA ILE A 53 7.02 -21.90 48.71
C ILE A 53 8.16 -21.28 49.54
N LYS A 54 9.27 -20.86 48.87
CA LYS A 54 10.29 -20.02 49.50
C LYS A 54 9.66 -18.65 49.80
N PRO A 55 9.89 -18.06 50.99
CA PRO A 55 9.40 -16.74 51.28
C PRO A 55 10.02 -15.71 50.31
N VAL A 56 9.17 -14.97 49.60
CA VAL A 56 9.61 -13.83 48.80
C VAL A 56 10.01 -12.71 49.76
N ALA A 57 11.29 -12.46 49.85
CA ALA A 57 11.81 -11.30 50.62
C ALA A 57 11.48 -10.02 49.81
N ASN A 58 10.81 -9.11 50.48
CA ASN A 58 10.40 -7.77 50.09
C ASN A 58 9.07 -7.71 49.24
N PRO A 59 8.05 -7.00 49.71
CA PRO A 59 6.93 -6.61 48.89
C PRO A 59 7.40 -5.69 47.77
N PRO A 60 6.86 -5.84 46.52
CA PRO A 60 7.15 -4.89 45.47
C PRO A 60 6.83 -3.48 45.93
N LYS A 61 7.76 -2.53 45.68
CA LYS A 61 7.50 -1.11 45.92
C LYS A 61 6.14 -0.75 45.28
N PRO A 62 5.28 0.04 45.96
CA PRO A 62 4.04 0.47 45.36
C PRO A 62 4.33 1.13 44.03
N TYR A 63 3.62 0.69 42.98
CA TYR A 63 3.66 1.27 41.64
C TYR A 63 3.30 2.75 41.81
N GLN A 64 4.31 3.62 41.74
CA GLN A 64 4.03 5.05 41.58
C GLN A 64 3.37 5.17 40.21
N ALA A 65 2.04 5.42 40.22
CA ALA A 65 1.35 5.85 39.03
C ALA A 65 2.15 7.06 38.50
N LEU A 66 2.77 6.89 37.35
CA LEU A 66 3.32 8.00 36.59
C LEU A 66 2.18 9.02 36.51
N ALA A 67 2.41 10.24 36.98
CA ALA A 67 1.44 11.31 36.90
C ALA A 67 0.90 11.28 35.47
N VAL A 68 -0.43 11.20 35.33
CA VAL A 68 -1.11 11.29 34.04
C VAL A 68 -0.74 12.65 33.50
N ASP A 69 0.23 12.65 32.58
CA ASP A 69 0.69 13.85 31.91
C ASP A 69 -0.54 14.51 31.28
N GLN A 70 -0.71 15.81 31.54
CA GLN A 70 -1.84 16.58 31.01
C GLN A 70 -1.82 16.34 29.50
N ARG A 71 -2.93 15.83 28.94
CA ARG A 71 -3.04 15.49 27.52
C ARG A 71 -2.53 16.66 26.71
N GLU A 72 -1.35 16.52 26.11
CA GLU A 72 -0.78 17.54 25.25
C GLU A 72 -1.83 17.89 24.18
N THR A 73 -2.22 19.15 24.11
CA THR A 73 -3.10 19.66 23.06
C THR A 73 -2.27 20.16 21.89
N PRO A 74 -2.77 20.07 20.65
CA PRO A 74 -2.03 20.59 19.51
C PRO A 74 -1.89 22.12 19.60
N PRO A 75 -0.77 22.70 19.16
CA PRO A 75 -0.59 24.16 19.11
C PRO A 75 -1.74 24.82 18.31
N PRO A 76 -2.48 25.80 18.89
CA PRO A 76 -3.62 26.43 18.22
C PRO A 76 -3.25 27.08 16.87
N ALA A 77 -2.04 27.61 16.75
CA ALA A 77 -1.53 28.18 15.52
C ALA A 77 -1.37 27.11 14.42
N LEU A 78 -0.90 25.89 14.76
CA LEU A 78 -0.83 24.79 13.81
C LEU A 78 -2.22 24.36 13.33
N VAL A 79 -3.19 24.27 14.23
CA VAL A 79 -4.59 23.96 13.90
C VAL A 79 -5.14 24.97 12.88
N SER A 80 -4.93 26.27 13.15
CA SER A 80 -5.39 27.36 12.29
C SER A 80 -4.74 27.33 10.92
N VAL A 81 -3.41 27.12 10.86
CA VAL A 81 -2.68 27.07 9.59
C VAL A 81 -3.09 25.86 8.76
N VAL A 82 -3.21 24.65 9.34
CA VAL A 82 -3.63 23.45 8.61
C VAL A 82 -5.05 23.63 8.03
N ARG A 83 -5.98 24.23 8.82
CA ARG A 83 -7.32 24.53 8.35
C ARG A 83 -7.29 25.52 7.17
N ASN A 84 -6.57 26.63 7.30
CA ASN A 84 -6.50 27.67 6.27
C ASN A 84 -5.89 27.13 4.97
N LEU A 85 -4.80 26.36 5.05
CA LEU A 85 -4.16 25.72 3.90
C LEU A 85 -5.12 24.77 3.17
N GLY A 86 -5.85 23.96 3.95
CA GLY A 86 -6.81 23.03 3.38
C GLY A 86 -8.02 23.71 2.77
N GLN A 87 -8.50 24.80 3.38
CA GLN A 87 -9.67 25.54 2.93
C GLN A 87 -9.37 26.39 1.69
N SER A 88 -8.19 26.99 1.62
CA SER A 88 -7.79 27.87 0.51
C SER A 88 -7.32 27.14 -0.74
N PHE A 89 -6.97 25.85 -0.63
CA PHE A 89 -6.49 25.08 -1.78
C PHE A 89 -7.64 24.73 -2.73
N ASN A 90 -7.50 25.11 -4.01
CA ASN A 90 -8.49 24.80 -5.04
C ASN A 90 -8.36 23.32 -5.49
N GLY A 91 -9.06 22.44 -4.78
CA GLY A 91 -9.08 21.01 -5.06
C GLY A 91 -9.56 20.19 -3.87
N LYS A 92 -9.71 18.87 -4.08
CA LYS A 92 -10.01 17.93 -3.00
C LYS A 92 -8.71 17.59 -2.29
N VAL A 93 -8.45 18.17 -1.12
CA VAL A 93 -7.24 17.95 -0.33
C VAL A 93 -7.54 17.46 1.07
N GLY A 94 -6.70 16.54 1.55
CA GLY A 94 -6.63 16.08 2.92
C GLY A 94 -5.23 16.32 3.49
N ILE A 95 -5.18 16.84 4.71
CA ILE A 95 -3.94 17.13 5.45
C ILE A 95 -4.07 16.51 6.82
N ALA A 96 -3.02 15.86 7.32
CA ALA A 96 -2.93 15.44 8.70
C ALA A 96 -1.50 15.59 9.23
N VAL A 97 -1.38 16.02 10.48
CA VAL A 97 -0.13 16.15 11.23
C VAL A 97 -0.36 15.54 12.61
N ARG A 98 0.52 14.60 13.00
CA ARG A 98 0.52 13.97 14.33
C ARG A 98 1.90 14.09 14.95
N ARG A 99 2.00 14.62 16.16
CA ARG A 99 3.22 14.50 16.96
C ARG A 99 3.35 13.06 17.44
N ILE A 100 4.49 12.43 17.19
CA ILE A 100 4.73 11.04 17.59
C ILE A 100 5.07 11.01 19.08
N GLY A 101 4.45 10.09 19.82
CA GLY A 101 4.50 10.05 21.28
C GLY A 101 3.47 10.95 21.98
N SER A 102 2.50 11.51 21.23
CA SER A 102 1.35 12.22 21.78
C SER A 102 0.03 11.71 21.20
N ASP A 103 -1.08 12.08 21.81
CA ASP A 103 -2.41 11.62 21.36
C ASP A 103 -3.08 12.54 20.35
N TRP A 104 -2.52 13.73 20.09
CA TRP A 104 -3.17 14.68 19.20
C TRP A 104 -2.84 14.47 17.71
N THR A 105 -3.82 14.76 16.89
CA THR A 105 -3.71 14.85 15.43
C THR A 105 -4.45 16.10 14.96
N VAL A 106 -3.74 16.98 14.25
CA VAL A 106 -4.36 18.12 13.55
C VAL A 106 -4.67 17.69 12.12
N ALA A 107 -5.89 17.92 11.65
CA ALA A 107 -6.27 17.50 10.32
C ALA A 107 -7.27 18.44 9.63
N TRP A 108 -7.19 18.47 8.30
CA TRP A 108 -8.21 18.97 7.37
C TRP A 108 -8.66 17.80 6.48
N ASN A 109 -9.96 17.53 6.40
CA ASN A 109 -10.50 16.36 5.69
C ASN A 109 -9.80 15.04 6.08
N GLY A 110 -9.30 14.95 7.32
CA GLY A 110 -8.41 13.86 7.76
C GLY A 110 -9.03 12.46 7.71
N ASN A 111 -10.38 12.35 7.78
CA ASN A 111 -11.11 11.08 7.77
C ASN A 111 -11.70 10.71 6.40
N LEU A 112 -11.55 11.58 5.38
CA LEU A 112 -11.98 11.24 4.03
C LEU A 112 -10.96 10.33 3.35
N LEU A 113 -11.45 9.42 2.52
CA LEU A 113 -10.59 8.54 1.74
C LEU A 113 -10.07 9.24 0.49
N PHE A 114 -8.77 9.25 0.33
CA PHE A 114 -8.05 9.79 -0.82
C PHE A 114 -7.34 8.67 -1.59
N PRO A 115 -7.27 8.72 -2.94
CA PRO A 115 -6.49 7.79 -3.73
C PRO A 115 -5.02 7.82 -3.28
N GLN A 116 -4.50 6.70 -2.80
CA GLN A 116 -3.11 6.64 -2.33
C GLN A 116 -2.09 6.64 -3.45
N GLN A 117 -2.44 5.96 -4.55
CA GLN A 117 -1.46 5.68 -5.60
C GLN A 117 -0.22 5.00 -5.00
N SER A 118 0.97 5.39 -5.39
CA SER A 118 2.21 4.77 -4.90
C SER A 118 2.49 4.94 -3.39
N VAL A 119 1.69 5.69 -2.62
CA VAL A 119 1.78 5.65 -1.15
C VAL A 119 1.46 4.24 -0.64
N SER A 120 0.59 3.49 -1.33
CA SER A 120 0.23 2.11 -1.00
C SER A 120 1.43 1.14 -0.95
N LYS A 121 2.57 1.48 -1.56
CA LYS A 121 3.82 0.71 -1.50
C LYS A 121 4.41 0.62 -0.10
N LEU A 122 4.06 1.54 0.79
CA LEU A 122 4.37 1.44 2.23
C LEU A 122 3.78 0.15 2.82
N TRP A 123 2.53 -0.13 2.52
CA TRP A 123 1.82 -1.29 3.08
C TRP A 123 2.37 -2.60 2.54
N VAL A 124 2.74 -2.64 1.25
CA VAL A 124 3.42 -3.80 0.65
C VAL A 124 4.76 -4.04 1.33
N SER A 125 5.59 -2.99 1.49
CA SER A 125 6.89 -3.11 2.14
C SER A 125 6.76 -3.53 3.61
N MET A 126 5.77 -3.01 4.34
CA MET A 126 5.49 -3.44 5.71
C MET A 126 5.02 -4.91 5.78
N ALA A 127 4.17 -5.36 4.85
CA ALA A 127 3.72 -6.76 4.81
C ALA A 127 4.87 -7.73 4.47
N VAL A 128 5.80 -7.32 3.60
CA VAL A 128 7.04 -8.07 3.30
C VAL A 128 7.89 -8.17 4.55
N LEU A 129 8.13 -7.06 5.26
CA LEU A 129 8.93 -7.04 6.48
C LEU A 129 8.26 -7.81 7.63
N ASP A 130 6.93 -7.77 7.76
CA ASP A 130 6.19 -8.63 8.69
C ASP A 130 6.38 -10.13 8.35
N ALA A 131 6.45 -10.50 7.07
CA ALA A 131 6.78 -11.86 6.65
C ALA A 131 8.22 -12.24 6.99
N VAL A 132 9.16 -11.30 6.88
CA VAL A 132 10.56 -11.48 7.32
C VAL A 132 10.64 -11.65 8.84
N ASP A 133 9.98 -10.78 9.61
CA ASP A 133 9.94 -10.84 11.07
C ASP A 133 9.36 -12.16 11.58
N ARG A 134 8.45 -12.78 10.80
CA ARG A 134 7.86 -14.10 11.09
C ARG A 134 8.64 -15.28 10.50
N GLY A 135 9.80 -15.05 9.92
CA GLY A 135 10.64 -16.10 9.32
C GLY A 135 10.07 -16.77 8.06
N LYS A 136 9.06 -16.14 7.40
CA LYS A 136 8.39 -16.69 6.20
C LYS A 136 9.09 -16.30 4.90
N LEU A 137 9.96 -15.29 4.94
CA LEU A 137 10.68 -14.75 3.81
C LEU A 137 12.02 -14.20 4.29
N ARG A 138 13.05 -14.25 3.45
CA ARG A 138 14.32 -13.56 3.69
C ARG A 138 14.54 -12.50 2.62
N LEU A 139 15.02 -11.33 2.99
CA LEU A 139 15.30 -10.24 2.05
C LEU A 139 16.41 -10.59 1.06
N SER A 140 17.29 -11.55 1.43
CA SER A 140 18.34 -12.10 0.54
C SER A 140 17.81 -13.09 -0.50
N ASP A 141 16.59 -13.63 -0.32
CA ASP A 141 16.00 -14.55 -1.28
C ASP A 141 15.79 -13.82 -2.61
N THR A 142 15.98 -14.55 -3.70
CA THR A 142 15.91 -14.00 -5.06
C THR A 142 14.67 -14.46 -5.81
N THR A 143 14.25 -13.67 -6.78
CA THR A 143 13.19 -14.00 -7.72
C THR A 143 13.57 -13.53 -9.11
N THR A 144 13.06 -14.21 -10.14
CA THR A 144 13.27 -13.83 -11.53
C THR A 144 12.03 -13.10 -12.06
N ILE A 145 12.22 -11.87 -12.50
CA ILE A 145 11.21 -11.04 -13.14
C ILE A 145 11.32 -11.25 -14.64
N THR A 146 10.20 -11.58 -15.26
CA THR A 146 10.08 -11.78 -16.69
C THR A 146 9.20 -10.69 -17.32
N ARG A 147 9.07 -10.69 -18.66
CA ARG A 147 8.16 -9.76 -19.36
C ARG A 147 6.70 -9.91 -18.92
N LYS A 148 6.29 -11.09 -18.40
CA LYS A 148 4.95 -11.33 -17.85
C LYS A 148 4.70 -10.61 -16.51
N ASP A 149 5.77 -10.21 -15.84
CA ASP A 149 5.73 -9.54 -14.55
C ASP A 149 5.66 -8.03 -14.67
N LEU A 150 5.95 -7.47 -15.84
CA LEU A 150 5.93 -6.03 -16.09
C LEU A 150 4.53 -5.45 -15.84
N THR A 151 4.50 -4.25 -15.30
CA THR A 151 3.30 -3.46 -15.01
C THR A 151 3.15 -2.32 -16.01
N LEU A 152 2.76 -1.15 -15.58
CA LEU A 152 2.65 0.04 -16.43
C LEU A 152 3.11 1.30 -15.70
N PHE A 153 3.20 2.41 -16.42
CA PHE A 153 3.68 3.70 -15.98
C PHE A 153 5.14 3.65 -15.51
N HIS A 154 5.39 4.01 -14.24
CA HIS A 154 6.74 4.12 -13.71
C HIS A 154 7.28 2.75 -13.29
N GLN A 155 8.08 2.15 -14.16
CA GLN A 155 8.71 0.83 -13.96
C GLN A 155 10.17 0.81 -14.45
N PRO A 156 11.09 1.54 -13.79
CA PRO A 156 12.50 1.58 -14.20
C PRO A 156 13.16 0.21 -14.35
N SER A 157 12.73 -0.77 -13.56
CA SER A 157 13.24 -2.14 -13.64
C SER A 157 12.88 -2.88 -14.94
N ALA A 158 11.89 -2.39 -15.71
CA ALA A 158 11.55 -2.99 -17.00
C ALA A 158 12.75 -3.03 -17.98
N GLY A 159 13.64 -2.03 -17.90
CA GLY A 159 14.87 -1.97 -18.71
C GLY A 159 15.92 -3.03 -18.34
N LEU A 160 15.78 -3.71 -17.20
CA LEU A 160 16.69 -4.77 -16.75
C LEU A 160 16.21 -6.16 -17.19
N VAL A 161 14.97 -6.28 -17.67
CA VAL A 161 14.35 -7.57 -18.03
C VAL A 161 14.78 -7.99 -19.43
N GLY A 162 15.78 -8.86 -19.51
CA GLY A 162 16.26 -9.47 -20.76
C GLY A 162 15.35 -10.58 -21.28
N SER A 163 15.82 -11.36 -22.27
CA SER A 163 15.10 -12.49 -22.85
C SER A 163 14.84 -13.62 -21.85
N THR A 164 15.79 -13.86 -20.95
CA THR A 164 15.72 -14.88 -19.87
C THR A 164 15.15 -14.34 -18.57
N GLY A 165 14.76 -13.06 -18.53
CA GLY A 165 14.33 -12.36 -17.33
C GLY A 165 15.45 -11.59 -16.63
N TRP A 166 15.16 -11.11 -15.43
CA TRP A 166 16.08 -10.43 -14.53
C TRP A 166 15.93 -10.98 -13.12
N THR A 167 16.99 -11.58 -12.59
CA THR A 167 16.99 -12.15 -11.23
C THR A 167 17.56 -11.13 -10.26
N THR A 168 16.84 -10.92 -9.16
CA THR A 168 17.22 -9.95 -8.13
C THR A 168 16.66 -10.36 -6.75
N SER A 169 17.16 -9.74 -5.67
CA SER A 169 16.71 -10.00 -4.31
C SER A 169 15.46 -9.20 -3.92
N TYR A 170 14.72 -9.69 -2.93
CA TYR A 170 13.60 -8.92 -2.35
C TYR A 170 14.08 -7.62 -1.70
N SER A 171 15.30 -7.57 -1.20
CA SER A 171 15.92 -6.32 -0.69
C SER A 171 16.04 -5.27 -1.79
N ASP A 172 16.58 -5.64 -2.97
CA ASP A 172 16.68 -4.70 -4.11
C ASP A 172 15.30 -4.26 -4.60
N LEU A 173 14.34 -5.18 -4.70
CA LEU A 173 12.98 -4.85 -5.09
C LEU A 173 12.32 -3.86 -4.12
N MET A 174 12.51 -4.03 -2.81
CA MET A 174 11.97 -3.10 -1.80
C MET A 174 12.59 -1.71 -1.95
N ARG A 175 13.90 -1.61 -2.15
CA ARG A 175 14.57 -0.32 -2.39
C ARG A 175 14.04 0.34 -3.66
N ARG A 176 13.88 -0.40 -4.76
CA ARG A 176 13.29 0.12 -6.02
C ARG A 176 11.85 0.59 -5.85
N ALA A 177 11.01 -0.20 -5.19
CA ALA A 177 9.61 0.15 -4.93
C ALA A 177 9.49 1.41 -4.07
N MET A 178 10.30 1.54 -3.03
CA MET A 178 10.19 2.63 -2.08
C MET A 178 10.93 3.89 -2.54
N MET A 179 12.19 3.77 -2.98
CA MET A 179 13.02 4.92 -3.35
C MET A 179 12.67 5.49 -4.71
N ASN A 180 12.48 4.62 -5.70
CA ASN A 180 12.20 5.01 -7.08
C ASN A 180 10.71 4.91 -7.45
N SER A 181 9.87 4.37 -6.56
CA SER A 181 8.44 4.14 -6.83
C SER A 181 8.18 3.17 -7.98
N ASP A 182 9.04 2.17 -8.20
CA ASP A 182 8.95 1.18 -9.26
C ASP A 182 7.73 0.27 -9.09
N ASN A 183 6.82 0.28 -10.07
CA ASN A 183 5.58 -0.46 -10.02
C ASN A 183 5.79 -1.98 -10.19
N THR A 184 6.70 -2.40 -11.06
CA THR A 184 7.01 -3.81 -11.27
C THR A 184 7.69 -4.43 -10.06
N ALA A 185 8.63 -3.72 -9.44
CA ALA A 185 9.26 -4.14 -8.19
C ALA A 185 8.21 -4.31 -7.08
N ASN A 186 7.29 -3.34 -6.94
CA ASN A 186 6.22 -3.40 -5.95
C ASN A 186 5.27 -4.59 -6.16
N ASP A 187 4.78 -4.79 -7.40
CA ASP A 187 3.83 -5.89 -7.66
C ASP A 187 4.50 -7.27 -7.53
N THR A 188 5.82 -7.34 -7.74
CA THR A 188 6.59 -8.57 -7.47
C THR A 188 6.66 -8.84 -5.97
N LEU A 189 6.95 -7.83 -5.14
CA LEU A 189 6.90 -7.94 -3.68
C LEU A 189 5.49 -8.29 -3.18
N LEU A 190 4.45 -7.67 -3.76
CA LEU A 190 3.07 -7.97 -3.40
C LEU A 190 2.73 -9.45 -3.63
N ARG A 191 3.16 -10.02 -4.76
CA ARG A 191 2.97 -11.45 -5.05
C ARG A 191 3.73 -12.34 -4.08
N SER A 192 4.96 -11.97 -3.67
CA SER A 192 5.79 -12.79 -2.78
C SER A 192 5.19 -12.98 -1.39
N VAL A 193 4.33 -12.07 -0.94
CA VAL A 193 3.64 -12.17 0.36
C VAL A 193 2.25 -12.77 0.29
N GLY A 194 1.76 -13.15 -0.91
CA GLY A 194 0.43 -13.73 -1.13
C GLY A 194 -0.62 -12.74 -1.64
N GLY A 195 -0.19 -11.64 -2.28
CA GLY A 195 -1.07 -10.71 -2.98
C GLY A 195 -1.79 -9.71 -2.07
N PRO A 196 -2.81 -9.03 -2.62
CA PRO A 196 -3.51 -7.95 -1.90
C PRO A 196 -4.13 -8.35 -0.57
N GLU A 197 -4.61 -9.60 -0.47
CA GLU A 197 -5.24 -10.10 0.77
C GLU A 197 -4.25 -10.20 1.93
N ALA A 198 -3.00 -10.57 1.65
CA ALA A 198 -1.96 -10.60 2.66
C ALA A 198 -1.68 -9.21 3.25
N VAL A 199 -1.72 -8.16 2.41
CA VAL A 199 -1.57 -6.76 2.86
C VAL A 199 -2.77 -6.32 3.68
N ARG A 200 -4.00 -6.62 3.22
CA ARG A 200 -5.24 -6.32 3.98
C ARG A 200 -5.23 -7.00 5.35
N SER A 201 -4.87 -8.28 5.39
CA SER A 201 -4.74 -9.05 6.63
C SER A 201 -3.65 -8.48 7.56
N TYR A 202 -2.53 -8.00 7.00
CA TYR A 202 -1.49 -7.32 7.78
C TYR A 202 -2.04 -6.04 8.43
N LEU A 203 -2.69 -5.17 7.66
CA LEU A 203 -3.28 -3.93 8.17
C LEU A 203 -4.31 -4.21 9.28
N ALA A 204 -5.17 -5.21 9.08
CA ALA A 204 -6.16 -5.62 10.08
C ALA A 204 -5.51 -6.10 11.38
N ARG A 205 -4.45 -6.95 11.30
CA ARG A 205 -3.70 -7.41 12.50
C ARG A 205 -3.02 -6.27 13.26
N ARG A 206 -2.65 -5.18 12.56
CA ARG A 206 -2.05 -3.99 13.17
C ARG A 206 -3.09 -2.95 13.60
N PHE A 207 -4.39 -3.28 13.45
CA PHE A 207 -5.52 -2.39 13.79
C PHE A 207 -5.50 -1.06 13.03
N ILE A 208 -4.99 -1.07 11.79
CA ILE A 208 -5.01 0.08 10.90
C ILE A 208 -6.36 0.10 10.18
N LYS A 209 -7.21 1.05 10.57
CA LYS A 209 -8.51 1.33 9.94
C LYS A 209 -8.37 2.46 8.91
N ASP A 210 -9.38 2.62 8.07
CA ASP A 210 -9.48 3.69 7.07
C ASP A 210 -8.30 3.77 6.09
N VAL A 211 -7.67 2.61 5.87
CA VAL A 211 -6.70 2.36 4.81
C VAL A 211 -7.18 1.16 4.02
N ARG A 212 -7.62 1.39 2.78
CA ARG A 212 -7.95 0.34 1.81
C ARG A 212 -6.70 -0.05 1.05
N PHE A 213 -6.55 -1.31 0.74
CA PHE A 213 -5.51 -1.78 -0.17
C PHE A 213 -6.15 -2.38 -1.42
N GLY A 214 -5.81 -1.81 -2.57
CA GLY A 214 -6.38 -2.15 -3.86
C GLY A 214 -5.83 -3.46 -4.46
N PRO A 215 -6.15 -3.72 -5.74
CA PRO A 215 -5.84 -4.99 -6.39
C PRO A 215 -4.38 -5.12 -6.89
N GLY A 216 -3.52 -4.14 -6.62
CA GLY A 216 -2.19 -4.00 -7.21
C GLY A 216 -2.18 -3.04 -8.41
N GLU A 217 -0.97 -2.66 -8.86
CA GLU A 217 -0.81 -1.56 -9.83
C GLU A 217 -1.48 -1.83 -11.18
N ARG A 218 -1.36 -3.06 -11.70
CA ARG A 218 -1.91 -3.42 -13.01
C ARG A 218 -3.41 -3.14 -13.11
N LEU A 219 -4.16 -3.74 -12.19
CA LEU A 219 -5.62 -3.67 -12.18
C LEU A 219 -6.10 -2.28 -11.77
N LEU A 220 -5.47 -1.68 -10.75
CA LEU A 220 -5.81 -0.34 -10.27
C LEU A 220 -5.72 0.69 -11.40
N GLN A 221 -4.60 0.71 -12.11
CA GLN A 221 -4.34 1.71 -13.12
C GLN A 221 -5.15 1.49 -14.40
N ALA A 222 -5.38 0.23 -14.79
CA ALA A 222 -6.23 -0.08 -15.93
C ALA A 222 -7.67 0.34 -15.66
N THR A 223 -8.25 -0.08 -14.52
CA THR A 223 -9.63 0.24 -14.14
C THR A 223 -9.86 1.76 -14.00
N ALA A 224 -8.93 2.49 -13.35
CA ALA A 224 -9.02 3.94 -13.23
C ALA A 224 -8.99 4.68 -14.58
N ALA A 225 -8.43 4.04 -15.62
CA ALA A 225 -8.42 4.55 -16.99
C ALA A 225 -9.65 4.13 -17.83
N GLY A 226 -10.52 3.26 -17.30
CA GLY A 226 -11.66 2.68 -18.02
C GLY A 226 -11.29 1.49 -18.91
N LEU A 227 -10.19 0.81 -18.59
CA LEU A 227 -9.68 -0.35 -19.34
C LEU A 227 -9.65 -1.59 -18.45
N GLU A 228 -9.82 -2.76 -19.07
CA GLU A 228 -9.43 -4.02 -18.48
C GLU A 228 -7.93 -4.26 -18.70
N TRP A 229 -7.26 -4.88 -17.71
CA TRP A 229 -5.84 -5.14 -17.80
C TRP A 229 -5.51 -6.13 -18.92
N ARG A 230 -4.50 -5.78 -19.72
CA ARG A 230 -3.86 -6.67 -20.70
C ARG A 230 -2.35 -6.55 -20.57
N GLN A 231 -1.64 -7.67 -20.72
CA GLN A 231 -0.18 -7.69 -20.54
C GLN A 231 0.57 -6.83 -21.56
N ASP A 232 0.05 -6.66 -22.76
CA ASP A 232 0.64 -5.79 -23.79
C ASP A 232 0.66 -4.31 -23.37
N TYR A 233 -0.17 -3.89 -22.41
CA TYR A 233 -0.14 -2.53 -21.86
C TYR A 233 1.15 -2.22 -21.08
N SER A 234 1.88 -3.22 -20.63
CA SER A 234 3.20 -3.05 -20.01
C SER A 234 4.30 -2.62 -20.97
N ILE A 235 4.05 -2.64 -22.27
CA ILE A 235 5.06 -2.43 -23.32
C ILE A 235 4.83 -1.07 -23.99
N GLY A 236 5.88 -0.24 -23.99
CA GLY A 236 5.94 1.02 -24.73
C GLY A 236 4.75 1.94 -24.45
N ARG A 237 4.02 2.31 -25.48
CA ARG A 237 2.87 3.23 -25.40
C ARG A 237 1.50 2.54 -25.55
N ASN A 238 1.44 1.22 -25.50
CA ASN A 238 0.22 0.45 -25.79
C ASN A 238 -0.94 0.83 -24.84
N PHE A 239 -0.66 1.02 -23.55
CA PHE A 239 -1.66 1.50 -22.61
C PHE A 239 -2.22 2.88 -22.99
N TYR A 240 -1.36 3.81 -23.35
CA TYR A 240 -1.79 5.17 -23.74
C TYR A 240 -2.58 5.14 -25.05
N ALA A 241 -2.18 4.31 -26.01
CA ALA A 241 -2.92 4.13 -27.25
C ALA A 241 -4.29 3.51 -27.03
N ALA A 242 -4.41 2.47 -26.16
CA ALA A 242 -5.69 1.90 -25.81
C ALA A 242 -6.60 2.91 -25.08
N ARG A 243 -6.03 3.62 -24.11
CA ARG A 243 -6.76 4.67 -23.36
C ARG A 243 -7.25 5.80 -24.27
N SER A 244 -6.45 6.24 -25.24
CA SER A 244 -6.82 7.33 -26.16
C SER A 244 -7.96 6.96 -27.12
N ARG A 245 -8.14 5.68 -27.43
CA ARG A 245 -9.25 5.17 -28.25
C ARG A 245 -10.59 5.15 -27.54
N LEU A 246 -10.61 5.19 -26.21
CA LEU A 246 -11.86 5.27 -25.46
C LEU A 246 -12.51 6.65 -25.65
N PRO A 247 -13.84 6.71 -25.79
CA PRO A 247 -14.59 7.96 -25.74
C PRO A 247 -14.23 8.75 -24.48
N ILE A 248 -14.11 10.07 -24.60
CA ILE A 248 -13.70 10.92 -23.48
C ILE A 248 -14.65 10.77 -22.28
N GLU A 249 -15.94 10.60 -22.52
CA GLU A 249 -16.94 10.42 -21.47
C GLU A 249 -16.79 9.08 -20.72
N ALA A 250 -16.36 8.02 -21.41
CA ALA A 250 -16.05 6.76 -20.75
C ALA A 250 -14.83 6.91 -19.81
N ARG A 251 -13.80 7.62 -20.27
CA ARG A 251 -12.59 7.94 -19.46
C ARG A 251 -12.91 8.81 -18.24
N LYS A 252 -13.78 9.82 -18.42
CA LYS A 252 -14.26 10.68 -17.32
C LYS A 252 -15.01 9.85 -16.29
N ARG A 253 -16.01 9.05 -16.73
CA ARG A 253 -16.79 8.19 -15.81
C ARG A 253 -15.92 7.22 -15.03
N ALA A 254 -14.94 6.56 -15.68
CA ALA A 254 -14.02 5.65 -15.00
C ALA A 254 -13.21 6.37 -13.91
N LEU A 255 -12.69 7.56 -14.23
CA LEU A 255 -11.93 8.37 -13.29
C LEU A 255 -12.82 8.88 -12.14
N ASP A 256 -14.05 9.31 -12.43
CA ASP A 256 -15.00 9.79 -11.42
C ASP A 256 -15.40 8.66 -10.46
N ASN A 257 -15.68 7.46 -10.96
CA ASN A 257 -15.96 6.28 -10.16
C ASN A 257 -14.77 5.92 -9.26
N TYR A 258 -13.56 5.96 -9.81
CA TYR A 258 -12.35 5.75 -9.02
C TYR A 258 -12.20 6.78 -7.89
N LEU A 259 -12.42 8.06 -8.16
CA LEU A 259 -12.29 9.14 -7.18
C LEU A 259 -13.41 9.15 -6.14
N ALA A 260 -14.61 8.69 -6.50
CA ALA A 260 -15.74 8.60 -5.59
C ALA A 260 -15.53 7.49 -4.52
N SER A 261 -14.96 6.37 -4.92
CA SER A 261 -14.66 5.26 -4.00
C SER A 261 -13.36 4.56 -4.39
N PRO A 262 -12.20 5.18 -4.06
CA PRO A 262 -10.91 4.62 -4.44
C PRO A 262 -10.68 3.27 -3.74
N PRO A 263 -10.41 2.18 -4.51
CA PRO A 263 -10.12 0.87 -3.90
C PRO A 263 -8.80 0.86 -3.14
N ASP A 264 -7.90 1.82 -3.43
CA ASP A 264 -6.67 2.11 -2.71
C ASP A 264 -6.82 3.33 -1.79
N GLY A 265 -8.03 3.67 -1.36
CA GLY A 265 -8.30 4.87 -0.59
C GLY A 265 -7.72 4.81 0.82
N ALA A 266 -7.11 5.92 1.28
CA ALA A 266 -6.72 6.05 2.67
C ALA A 266 -7.06 7.44 3.23
N ALA A 267 -7.38 7.47 4.51
CA ALA A 267 -7.59 8.69 5.27
C ALA A 267 -6.24 9.26 5.73
N PRO A 268 -5.95 10.57 5.55
CA PRO A 268 -4.71 11.17 6.02
C PRO A 268 -4.44 10.92 7.51
N SER A 269 -5.48 10.99 8.36
CA SER A 269 -5.36 10.70 9.80
C SER A 269 -4.95 9.26 10.08
N ALA A 270 -5.44 8.30 9.30
CA ALA A 270 -5.04 6.89 9.42
C ALA A 270 -3.58 6.66 8.99
N ILE A 271 -3.14 7.37 7.95
CA ILE A 271 -1.74 7.29 7.49
C ILE A 271 -0.78 7.82 8.56
N VAL A 272 -1.05 9.00 9.13
CA VAL A 272 -0.15 9.56 10.17
C VAL A 272 -0.18 8.72 11.44
N HIS A 273 -1.31 8.10 11.78
CA HIS A 273 -1.40 7.14 12.87
C HIS A 273 -0.51 5.91 12.62
N ALA A 274 -0.60 5.31 11.42
CA ALA A 274 0.22 4.15 11.06
C ALA A 274 1.72 4.49 11.02
N LEU A 275 2.11 5.68 10.54
CA LEU A 275 3.50 6.15 10.55
C LEU A 275 4.01 6.39 11.97
N ALA A 276 3.17 6.90 12.88
CA ALA A 276 3.51 7.02 14.29
C ALA A 276 3.77 5.63 14.90
N LYS A 277 2.84 4.69 14.74
CA LYS A 277 3.02 3.30 15.19
C LYS A 277 4.26 2.63 14.60
N LEU A 278 4.61 2.92 13.34
CA LEU A 278 5.87 2.42 12.75
C LEU A 278 7.10 2.97 13.48
N LYS A 279 7.10 4.25 13.79
CA LYS A 279 8.20 4.92 14.49
C LYS A 279 8.31 4.46 15.94
N GLU A 280 7.19 4.17 16.59
CA GLU A 280 7.08 3.68 17.96
C GLU A 280 7.41 2.17 18.09
N GLY A 281 7.46 1.44 16.96
CA GLY A 281 7.80 0.02 16.94
C GLY A 281 6.60 -0.93 16.97
N ASP A 282 5.38 -0.42 16.89
CA ASP A 282 4.15 -1.22 16.97
C ASP A 282 3.75 -1.92 15.66
N MET A 283 4.42 -1.57 14.55
CA MET A 283 4.09 -2.13 13.24
C MET A 283 4.97 -3.32 12.85
N LEU A 284 6.24 -3.29 13.19
CA LEU A 284 7.28 -4.23 12.77
C LEU A 284 8.31 -4.43 13.89
N SER A 285 9.19 -5.43 13.75
CA SER A 285 10.35 -5.55 14.65
C SER A 285 11.21 -4.29 14.61
N PRO A 286 12.01 -4.02 15.65
CA PRO A 286 12.92 -2.86 15.65
C PRO A 286 13.89 -2.83 14.47
N ALA A 287 14.37 -4.00 14.00
CA ALA A 287 15.26 -4.11 12.85
C ALA A 287 14.54 -3.74 11.54
N SER A 288 13.36 -4.30 11.31
CA SER A 288 12.53 -4.05 10.13
C SER A 288 12.01 -2.61 10.08
N SER A 289 11.63 -2.04 11.23
CA SER A 289 11.23 -0.63 11.33
C SER A 289 12.37 0.30 10.94
N ARG A 290 13.59 0.09 11.48
CA ARG A 290 14.77 0.89 11.12
C ARG A 290 15.12 0.77 9.64
N LEU A 291 15.07 -0.44 9.08
CA LEU A 291 15.37 -0.67 7.66
C LEU A 291 14.37 0.08 6.77
N LEU A 292 13.07 -0.03 7.04
CA LEU A 292 12.06 0.66 6.24
C LEU A 292 12.23 2.17 6.31
N MET A 293 12.41 2.72 7.50
CA MET A 293 12.64 4.16 7.70
C MET A 293 13.93 4.64 7.03
N SER A 294 15.01 3.84 7.04
CA SER A 294 16.24 4.14 6.29
C SER A 294 15.95 4.24 4.79
N ILE A 295 15.24 3.25 4.21
CA ILE A 295 14.89 3.26 2.79
C ILE A 295 13.99 4.47 2.45
N MET A 296 13.05 4.83 3.31
CA MET A 296 12.19 6.02 3.15
C MET A 296 13.01 7.32 3.15
N SER A 297 14.09 7.40 3.94
CA SER A 297 14.97 8.59 3.98
C SER A 297 15.76 8.80 2.68
N GLU A 298 15.96 7.74 1.91
CA GLU A 298 16.66 7.71 0.62
C GLU A 298 15.70 7.91 -0.59
N ALA A 299 14.42 8.24 -0.35
CA ALA A 299 13.43 8.45 -1.41
C ALA A 299 13.90 9.50 -2.43
N LYS A 300 13.86 9.12 -3.71
CA LYS A 300 14.32 9.96 -4.84
C LYS A 300 13.18 10.73 -5.50
N THR A 301 11.92 10.40 -5.15
CA THR A 301 10.73 11.01 -5.75
C THR A 301 10.24 12.20 -4.95
N GLY A 302 9.75 13.24 -5.63
CA GLY A 302 9.06 14.39 -5.02
C GLY A 302 9.91 15.30 -4.13
N PRO A 303 11.15 15.69 -4.54
CA PRO A 303 12.01 16.53 -3.72
C PRO A 303 11.39 17.92 -3.42
N GLN A 304 10.48 18.40 -4.27
CA GLN A 304 9.79 19.68 -4.10
C GLN A 304 8.43 19.56 -3.36
N ARG A 305 8.03 18.35 -2.94
CA ARG A 305 6.79 18.18 -2.16
C ARG A 305 7.02 18.59 -0.71
N ILE A 306 6.55 17.85 0.27
CA ILE A 306 6.78 18.14 1.71
C ILE A 306 8.27 18.38 1.96
N LYS A 307 9.14 17.55 1.37
CA LYS A 307 10.59 17.63 1.54
C LYS A 307 11.16 19.01 1.22
N GLY A 308 10.63 19.71 0.20
CA GLY A 308 11.08 21.03 -0.20
C GLY A 308 10.78 22.15 0.82
N GLY A 309 9.86 21.89 1.78
CA GLY A 309 9.54 22.82 2.88
C GLY A 309 10.18 22.46 4.22
N VAL A 310 10.92 21.36 4.29
CA VAL A 310 11.56 20.90 5.52
C VAL A 310 12.79 21.77 5.81
N PRO A 311 12.89 22.43 6.98
CA PRO A 311 14.02 23.32 7.29
C PRO A 311 15.36 22.58 7.44
N ALA A 312 16.44 23.33 7.31
CA ALA A 312 17.79 22.85 7.57
C ALA A 312 17.89 22.25 8.99
N GLY A 313 18.63 21.17 9.13
CA GLY A 313 18.81 20.43 10.39
C GLY A 313 17.67 19.43 10.69
N TRP A 314 16.51 19.53 10.04
CA TRP A 314 15.46 18.53 10.13
C TRP A 314 15.71 17.36 9.17
N ARG A 315 15.20 16.19 9.51
CA ARG A 315 15.22 15.01 8.63
C ARG A 315 13.82 14.69 8.17
N TYR A 316 13.69 14.19 6.93
CA TYR A 316 12.42 13.75 6.39
C TYR A 316 12.57 12.42 5.68
N MET A 317 11.74 11.46 6.05
CA MET A 317 11.63 10.14 5.42
C MET A 317 10.20 9.97 4.92
N HIS A 318 10.03 9.56 3.64
CA HIS A 318 8.73 9.70 3.02
C HIS A 318 8.44 8.71 1.87
N LYS A 319 7.18 8.69 1.46
CA LYS A 319 6.71 8.06 0.23
C LYS A 319 5.73 8.97 -0.49
N THR A 320 5.93 9.11 -1.80
CA THR A 320 5.04 9.89 -2.68
C THR A 320 4.05 9.01 -3.44
N GLY A 321 2.94 9.59 -3.86
CA GLY A 321 1.97 9.00 -4.78
C GLY A 321 1.61 9.99 -5.88
N THR A 322 1.48 9.52 -7.13
CA THR A 322 1.07 10.34 -8.28
C THR A 322 0.15 9.52 -9.16
N GLY A 323 -1.05 10.03 -9.38
CA GLY A 323 -2.09 9.38 -10.17
C GLY A 323 -2.14 9.90 -11.61
N GLN A 324 -3.17 9.45 -12.31
CA GLN A 324 -3.39 9.79 -13.71
C GLN A 324 -3.89 11.22 -13.90
N VAL A 325 -3.63 11.76 -15.08
CA VAL A 325 -4.15 13.07 -15.52
C VAL A 325 -5.13 12.84 -16.67
N LEU A 326 -6.25 13.56 -16.64
CA LEU A 326 -7.24 13.61 -17.71
C LEU A 326 -7.62 15.06 -18.01
N GLY A 327 -7.20 15.58 -19.16
CA GLY A 327 -7.28 17.02 -19.45
C GLY A 327 -6.43 17.81 -18.44
N ALA A 328 -7.00 18.85 -17.86
CA ALA A 328 -6.36 19.63 -16.81
C ALA A 328 -6.44 18.99 -15.41
N ARG A 329 -7.29 17.96 -15.24
CA ARG A 329 -7.53 17.35 -13.93
C ARG A 329 -6.43 16.35 -13.59
N SER A 330 -5.68 16.62 -12.54
CA SER A 330 -4.71 15.72 -11.93
C SER A 330 -5.32 15.00 -10.73
N THR A 331 -4.92 13.76 -10.47
CA THR A 331 -5.44 12.96 -9.39
C THR A 331 -4.34 12.32 -8.57
N GLY A 332 -4.60 12.11 -7.27
CA GLY A 332 -3.70 11.36 -6.40
C GLY A 332 -2.28 11.94 -6.28
N TYR A 333 -2.13 13.25 -6.05
CA TYR A 333 -0.83 13.88 -5.88
C TYR A 333 -0.50 14.00 -4.38
N ASN A 334 0.28 13.05 -3.87
CA ASN A 334 0.43 12.81 -2.44
C ASN A 334 1.88 12.80 -1.98
N ASP A 335 2.11 13.20 -0.72
CA ASP A 335 3.36 12.97 -0.01
C ASP A 335 3.04 12.68 1.47
N VAL A 336 3.60 11.61 2.01
CA VAL A 336 3.39 11.20 3.40
C VAL A 336 4.71 10.74 4.00
N GLY A 337 4.95 11.09 5.27
CA GLY A 337 6.23 10.74 5.87
C GLY A 337 6.37 11.16 7.32
N ILE A 338 7.61 11.08 7.82
CA ILE A 338 7.98 11.46 9.17
C ILE A 338 9.04 12.56 9.10
N MET A 339 8.72 13.72 9.66
CA MET A 339 9.65 14.81 9.91
C MET A 339 10.25 14.66 11.31
N THR A 340 11.55 14.82 11.44
CA THR A 340 12.24 14.75 12.75
C THR A 340 13.07 16.01 12.96
N ALA A 341 12.77 16.72 14.04
CA ALA A 341 13.47 17.92 14.47
C ALA A 341 14.90 17.59 14.99
N PRO A 342 15.79 18.60 15.10
CA PRO A 342 17.15 18.40 15.62
C PRO A 342 17.20 17.83 17.05
N ASP A 343 16.19 18.11 17.88
CA ASP A 343 16.06 17.57 19.26
C ASP A 343 15.51 16.13 19.31
N GLY A 344 15.20 15.52 18.14
CA GLY A 344 14.67 14.16 18.04
C GLY A 344 13.14 14.06 18.01
N THR A 345 12.43 15.12 18.36
CA THR A 345 10.95 15.15 18.27
C THR A 345 10.50 14.86 16.83
N SER A 346 9.51 13.99 16.68
CA SER A 346 9.07 13.53 15.35
C SER A 346 7.60 13.79 15.11
N TYR A 347 7.26 14.11 13.87
CA TYR A 347 5.91 14.36 13.40
C TYR A 347 5.62 13.49 12.19
N ALA A 348 4.52 12.74 12.23
CA ALA A 348 3.98 12.09 11.06
C ALA A 348 3.13 13.11 10.29
N VAL A 349 3.36 13.25 8.99
CA VAL A 349 2.72 14.24 8.12
C VAL A 349 2.17 13.55 6.88
N ALA A 350 0.94 13.88 6.49
CA ALA A 350 0.32 13.43 5.25
C ALA A 350 -0.36 14.60 4.56
N VAL A 351 -0.03 14.83 3.29
CA VAL A 351 -0.74 15.75 2.39
C VAL A 351 -1.17 14.96 1.16
N MET A 352 -2.48 14.84 0.98
CA MET A 352 -3.10 14.04 -0.08
C MET A 352 -4.03 14.91 -0.92
N ILE A 353 -3.67 15.15 -2.18
CA ILE A 353 -4.49 15.84 -3.14
C ILE A 353 -5.23 14.81 -3.98
N GLY A 354 -6.51 14.60 -3.71
CA GLY A 354 -7.35 13.61 -4.41
C GLY A 354 -7.60 14.01 -5.86
N SER A 355 -7.96 15.27 -6.09
CA SER A 355 -8.05 15.84 -7.44
C SER A 355 -7.92 17.36 -7.41
N THR A 356 -7.30 17.93 -8.45
CA THR A 356 -7.15 19.36 -8.63
C THR A 356 -6.84 19.71 -10.08
N THR A 357 -7.10 20.95 -10.47
CA THR A 357 -6.62 21.57 -11.71
C THR A 357 -5.46 22.53 -11.47
N GLU A 358 -5.07 22.74 -10.19
CA GLU A 358 -3.94 23.60 -9.85
C GLU A 358 -2.64 23.10 -10.49
N PRO A 359 -1.77 24.04 -10.93
CA PRO A 359 -0.48 23.70 -11.51
C PRO A 359 0.45 23.08 -10.46
N ILE A 360 1.48 22.38 -10.92
CA ILE A 360 2.42 21.67 -10.05
C ILE A 360 3.06 22.60 -8.98
N PRO A 361 3.50 23.84 -9.29
CA PRO A 361 4.07 24.72 -8.27
C PRO A 361 3.10 25.04 -7.12
N ALA A 362 1.81 25.24 -7.39
CA ALA A 362 0.80 25.48 -6.35
C ALA A 362 0.63 24.25 -5.42
N ARG A 363 0.74 23.04 -5.98
CA ARG A 363 0.72 21.79 -5.18
C ARG A 363 1.97 21.66 -4.30
N TRP A 364 3.13 22.09 -4.79
CA TRP A 364 4.37 22.11 -4.00
C TRP A 364 4.26 23.14 -2.89
N GLU A 365 3.77 24.33 -3.17
CA GLU A 365 3.61 25.40 -2.17
C GLU A 365 2.71 24.93 -1.01
N LEU A 366 1.57 24.31 -1.29
CA LEU A 366 0.73 23.71 -0.26
C LEU A 366 1.50 22.73 0.63
N MET A 367 2.22 21.78 0.01
CA MET A 367 2.94 20.73 0.74
C MET A 367 4.09 21.29 1.57
N GLN A 368 4.82 22.25 1.00
CA GLN A 368 5.94 22.93 1.67
C GLN A 368 5.43 23.83 2.80
N ALA A 369 4.28 24.50 2.63
CA ALA A 369 3.67 25.31 3.68
C ALA A 369 3.26 24.44 4.89
N VAL A 370 2.77 23.22 4.68
CA VAL A 370 2.49 22.27 5.77
C VAL A 370 3.77 21.93 6.52
N ALA A 371 4.88 21.63 5.82
CA ALA A 371 6.16 21.34 6.47
C ALA A 371 6.68 22.53 7.28
N ARG A 372 6.63 23.74 6.71
CA ARG A 372 7.00 24.97 7.40
C ARG A 372 6.13 25.23 8.64
N ALA A 373 4.81 24.96 8.53
CA ALA A 373 3.90 25.12 9.66
C ALA A 373 4.24 24.15 10.81
N VAL A 374 4.55 22.90 10.51
CA VAL A 374 5.01 21.92 11.51
C VAL A 374 6.27 22.43 12.22
N ALA A 375 7.26 22.89 11.46
CA ALA A 375 8.51 23.37 12.03
C ALA A 375 8.36 24.66 12.83
N ALA A 376 7.52 25.61 12.36
CA ALA A 376 7.28 26.88 13.05
C ALA A 376 6.50 26.70 14.38
N ASN A 377 5.73 25.60 14.50
CA ASN A 377 4.96 25.28 15.70
C ASN A 377 5.58 24.10 16.47
N HIS A 378 6.86 23.83 16.24
CA HIS A 378 7.59 22.83 16.98
C HIS A 378 7.89 23.35 18.39
N GLU A 379 7.37 22.65 19.40
CA GLU A 379 7.69 22.91 20.80
C GLU A 379 8.91 22.07 21.19
N LYS A 380 9.97 22.73 21.60
CA LYS A 380 11.17 22.07 22.12
C LYS A 380 10.81 21.34 23.41
N ARG A 381 11.30 20.13 23.57
CA ARG A 381 11.23 19.40 24.85
C ARG A 381 12.25 19.92 25.83
#